data_687ef686b251e39ce63439594d27708e
#
_entry.id   687ef686b251e39ce63439594d27708e
#
_cell.length_a   1.000
_cell.length_b   1.000
_cell.length_c   1.000
_cell.angle_alpha   90.00
_cell.angle_beta   90.00
_cell.angle_gamma   90.00
#
_symmetry.space_group_name_H-M   'P 1'
#
loop_
_entity.id
_entity.type
_entity.pdbx_description
1 polymer ?
#
loop_
_entity_poly.entity_id
_entity_poly.type
_entity_poly.pdbx_seq_one_letter_code
_entity_poly.pdbx_strand_id
1 'polypeptide(L)'
;MSKYRVLVSDPISEQGLQALIDSPLVELDLKTDLTPAELREIIGEYDALLVRSQTKVTPEILEAGKKLRAIGRAGVGVDNIDVPAATRHGVVVINAPDGNTISTCEHTFAMMMAMARKIPQAHMKLKNGTWDRKSFVGVELNGKTLGVLGFGRIGSEVAKRAKAFGMNVLAYDPFLTRERAESLGVRMSTVDEIVEGSDFITVHTPLTKDTKHLLSRDQFARMRDGVRILNCARGGIIDEKALAEALENGKVAAAALDVFEEEPPHGNPLIDMHNVVVTPHLGASTEEAQINVAIDVAKELLNILQGLPFRNAVNLPSLSNDTLRTLEPYLTLAEKLGSLAANLAVDSVRKIEIGFYGTLAEQQTEPLTRSFLKGMLSYYHGDEVNYVNAPFLAEQSQIQLKETKASRHDTYNELLKVTVVTENTTITVAGTHKASLGSRIVQIGEFKVDLEPQGTLILAENRDQPGMIGKVGTILGEGGVNIDSMKVGKLENGIALMVLAVDRAPDEETCRTIEALEGIFSVRDVTL
;
A
#
# COMPACT_ATOMS: atom_id res chain seq x y z
N MET A 1 25.60 8.99 14.20
CA MET A 1 24.50 8.98 13.22
C MET A 1 23.55 10.10 13.58
N SER A 2 23.08 10.90 12.61
CA SER A 2 22.01 11.87 12.85
C SER A 2 20.73 11.13 13.20
N LYS A 3 19.98 11.67 14.19
CA LYS A 3 18.68 11.10 14.56
C LYS A 3 17.64 11.43 13.48
N TYR A 4 16.67 10.54 13.29
CA TYR A 4 15.49 10.82 12.48
C TYR A 4 14.55 11.75 13.25
N ARG A 5 14.12 12.83 12.62
CA ARG A 5 13.15 13.76 13.24
C ARG A 5 11.72 13.32 12.88
N VAL A 6 10.90 13.10 13.90
CA VAL A 6 9.51 12.68 13.75
C VAL A 6 8.59 13.74 14.37
N LEU A 7 7.67 14.26 13.57
CA LEU A 7 6.65 15.21 14.01
C LEU A 7 5.34 14.48 14.32
N VAL A 8 4.76 14.75 15.49
CA VAL A 8 3.39 14.36 15.85
C VAL A 8 2.54 15.62 15.84
N SER A 9 1.62 15.74 14.88
CA SER A 9 0.83 16.96 14.69
C SER A 9 -0.61 16.88 15.22
N ASP A 10 -1.05 15.72 15.68
CA ASP A 10 -2.36 15.51 16.30
C ASP A 10 -2.21 14.94 17.70
N PRO A 11 -3.17 15.14 18.60
CA PRO A 11 -3.17 14.49 19.92
C PRO A 11 -3.21 12.96 19.79
N ILE A 12 -2.13 12.31 20.22
CA ILE A 12 -1.93 10.85 20.21
C ILE A 12 -1.48 10.41 21.59
N SER A 13 -1.90 9.21 22.02
CA SER A 13 -1.52 8.66 23.32
C SER A 13 0.00 8.52 23.46
N GLU A 14 0.60 9.16 24.45
CA GLU A 14 2.04 9.03 24.76
C GLU A 14 2.44 7.57 25.01
N GLN A 15 1.58 6.81 25.71
CA GLN A 15 1.80 5.38 25.92
C GLN A 15 1.94 4.62 24.60
N GLY A 16 1.19 5.02 23.57
CA GLY A 16 1.29 4.45 22.24
C GLY A 16 2.56 4.86 21.48
N LEU A 17 3.16 6.01 21.83
CA LEU A 17 4.38 6.52 21.20
C LEU A 17 5.67 5.99 21.84
N GLN A 18 5.58 5.14 22.89
CA GLN A 18 6.73 4.71 23.68
C GLN A 18 7.88 4.14 22.83
N ALA A 19 7.57 3.40 21.77
CA ALA A 19 8.58 2.83 20.87
C ALA A 19 9.42 3.92 20.15
N LEU A 20 8.83 5.06 19.83
CA LEU A 20 9.54 6.21 19.24
C LEU A 20 10.30 7.01 20.31
N ILE A 21 9.69 7.20 21.49
CA ILE A 21 10.29 7.93 22.61
C ILE A 21 11.57 7.25 23.10
N ASP A 22 11.54 5.93 23.27
CA ASP A 22 12.68 5.15 23.78
C ASP A 22 13.76 4.89 22.72
N SER A 23 13.48 5.17 21.45
CA SER A 23 14.44 4.90 20.38
C SER A 23 15.59 5.93 20.38
N PRO A 24 16.84 5.49 20.52
CA PRO A 24 17.99 6.39 20.43
C PRO A 24 18.18 7.00 19.03
N LEU A 25 17.50 6.45 18.03
CA LEU A 25 17.57 6.87 16.63
C LEU A 25 16.56 7.96 16.27
N VAL A 26 15.62 8.28 17.17
CA VAL A 26 14.52 9.21 16.91
C VAL A 26 14.65 10.46 17.79
N GLU A 27 14.32 11.60 17.21
CA GLU A 27 13.99 12.85 17.88
C GLU A 27 12.52 13.14 17.62
N LEU A 28 11.69 13.07 18.67
CA LEU A 28 10.24 13.18 18.59
C LEU A 28 9.79 14.58 18.99
N ASP A 29 9.14 15.29 18.08
CA ASP A 29 8.52 16.60 18.32
C ASP A 29 6.99 16.47 18.39
N LEU A 30 6.41 16.88 19.52
CA LEU A 30 4.95 16.92 19.73
C LEU A 30 4.47 18.36 19.54
N LYS A 31 3.76 18.64 18.42
CA LYS A 31 3.22 19.96 18.08
C LYS A 31 1.80 19.82 17.54
N THR A 32 0.82 19.75 18.44
CA THR A 32 -0.56 19.36 18.12
C THR A 32 -1.49 20.51 17.70
N ASP A 33 -1.03 21.75 17.81
CA ASP A 33 -1.85 22.95 17.55
C ASP A 33 -1.39 23.73 16.30
N LEU A 34 -0.71 23.06 15.38
CA LEU A 34 -0.20 23.67 14.15
C LEU A 34 -1.32 23.99 13.16
N THR A 35 -1.34 25.21 12.67
CA THR A 35 -2.11 25.55 11.49
C THR A 35 -1.52 24.89 10.23
N PRO A 36 -2.28 24.71 9.14
CA PRO A 36 -1.74 24.18 7.89
C PRO A 36 -0.54 24.97 7.34
N ALA A 37 -0.51 26.30 7.54
CA ALA A 37 0.60 27.15 7.12
C ALA A 37 1.87 26.87 7.94
N GLU A 38 1.77 26.80 9.26
CA GLU A 38 2.88 26.50 10.15
C GLU A 38 3.42 25.08 9.90
N LEU A 39 2.53 24.10 9.70
CA LEU A 39 2.96 22.74 9.34
C LEU A 39 3.77 22.74 8.04
N ARG A 40 3.31 23.47 7.01
CA ARG A 40 4.01 23.60 5.73
C ARG A 40 5.41 24.22 5.88
N GLU A 41 5.57 25.18 6.78
CA GLU A 41 6.86 25.84 7.00
C GLU A 41 7.90 24.90 7.63
N ILE A 42 7.49 24.01 8.53
CA ILE A 42 8.43 23.20 9.30
C ILE A 42 8.61 21.78 8.79
N ILE A 43 7.66 21.23 8.01
CA ILE A 43 7.64 19.80 7.64
C ILE A 43 8.88 19.35 6.86
N GLY A 44 9.54 20.26 6.15
CA GLY A 44 10.78 19.98 5.41
C GLY A 44 11.98 19.58 6.28
N GLU A 45 11.89 19.75 7.60
CA GLU A 45 12.93 19.34 8.55
C GLU A 45 12.74 17.91 9.07
N TYR A 46 11.59 17.28 8.83
CA TYR A 46 11.21 16.01 9.42
C TYR A 46 11.31 14.84 8.44
N ASP A 47 11.76 13.69 8.95
CA ASP A 47 11.84 12.42 8.21
C ASP A 47 10.49 11.69 8.21
N ALA A 48 9.65 11.91 9.23
CA ALA A 48 8.33 11.31 9.31
C ALA A 48 7.31 12.22 9.99
N LEU A 49 6.04 12.04 9.61
CA LEU A 49 4.88 12.73 10.17
C LEU A 49 3.89 11.72 10.74
N LEU A 50 3.46 11.91 11.97
CA LEU A 50 2.41 11.12 12.61
C LEU A 50 1.17 11.99 12.81
N VAL A 51 0.06 11.55 12.22
CA VAL A 51 -1.23 12.25 12.26
C VAL A 51 -2.34 11.37 12.78
N ARG A 52 -3.47 11.98 13.11
CA ARG A 52 -4.73 11.32 13.38
C ARG A 52 -5.80 11.81 12.39
N SER A 53 -6.86 12.45 12.83
CA SER A 53 -7.95 12.92 11.97
C SER A 53 -8.00 14.43 11.78
N GLN A 54 -7.30 15.21 12.60
CA GLN A 54 -7.37 16.68 12.58
C GLN A 54 -6.47 17.26 11.48
N THR A 55 -5.22 16.80 11.42
CA THR A 55 -4.26 17.25 10.40
C THR A 55 -4.65 16.72 9.01
N LYS A 56 -4.82 17.62 8.05
CA LYS A 56 -4.99 17.28 6.63
C LYS A 56 -3.63 17.37 5.93
N VAL A 57 -3.16 16.25 5.39
CA VAL A 57 -1.91 16.19 4.64
C VAL A 57 -2.21 16.41 3.16
N THR A 58 -2.10 17.66 2.75
CA THR A 58 -2.38 18.10 1.38
C THR A 58 -1.16 17.99 0.46
N PRO A 59 -1.33 18.10 -0.87
CA PRO A 59 -0.21 18.12 -1.81
C PRO A 59 0.86 19.19 -1.48
N GLU A 60 0.45 20.36 -1.00
CA GLU A 60 1.36 21.47 -0.67
C GLU A 60 2.24 21.15 0.54
N ILE A 61 1.71 20.40 1.52
CA ILE A 61 2.49 19.91 2.68
C ILE A 61 3.50 18.86 2.21
N LEU A 62 3.08 17.94 1.34
CA LEU A 62 3.96 16.91 0.78
C LEU A 62 5.07 17.51 -0.08
N GLU A 63 4.77 18.52 -0.87
CA GLU A 63 5.77 19.25 -1.66
C GLU A 63 6.81 19.97 -0.78
N ALA A 64 6.38 20.49 0.37
CA ALA A 64 7.28 21.14 1.34
C ALA A 64 8.12 20.10 2.13
N GLY A 65 7.62 18.89 2.31
CA GLY A 65 8.24 17.81 3.09
C GLY A 65 9.38 17.09 2.36
N LYS A 66 10.43 17.79 1.95
CA LYS A 66 11.52 17.26 1.12
C LYS A 66 12.29 16.09 1.74
N LYS A 67 12.33 15.98 3.06
CA LYS A 67 12.97 14.87 3.78
C LYS A 67 12.01 13.78 4.20
N LEU A 68 10.70 14.01 3.96
CA LEU A 68 9.65 13.13 4.47
C LEU A 68 9.71 11.76 3.78
N ARG A 69 9.91 10.72 4.56
CA ARG A 69 10.00 9.32 4.12
C ARG A 69 8.71 8.55 4.39
N ALA A 70 8.01 8.90 5.47
CA ALA A 70 6.81 8.19 5.86
C ALA A 70 5.79 9.10 6.57
N ILE A 71 4.51 8.76 6.40
CA ILE A 71 3.40 9.33 7.14
C ILE A 71 2.65 8.20 7.81
N GLY A 72 2.53 8.27 9.14
CA GLY A 72 1.73 7.35 9.92
C GLY A 72 0.39 7.98 10.30
N ARG A 73 -0.70 7.28 10.01
CA ARG A 73 -2.03 7.68 10.48
C ARG A 73 -2.47 6.77 11.63
N ALA A 74 -2.55 7.32 12.85
CA ALA A 74 -3.04 6.61 14.04
C ALA A 74 -4.56 6.38 13.92
N GLY A 75 -4.95 5.37 13.15
CA GLY A 75 -6.32 4.94 12.86
C GLY A 75 -6.41 4.18 11.55
N VAL A 76 -7.63 3.79 11.14
CA VAL A 76 -7.86 2.92 9.97
C VAL A 76 -7.95 3.69 8.66
N GLY A 77 -8.81 4.70 8.58
CA GLY A 77 -9.00 5.49 7.37
C GLY A 77 -7.81 6.43 7.12
N VAL A 78 -7.60 6.80 5.87
CA VAL A 78 -6.55 7.76 5.47
C VAL A 78 -7.14 8.93 4.67
N ASP A 79 -8.41 9.20 4.86
CA ASP A 79 -9.18 10.19 4.07
C ASP A 79 -8.63 11.62 4.21
N ASN A 80 -7.88 11.90 5.27
CA ASN A 80 -7.22 13.17 5.51
C ASN A 80 -5.80 13.27 4.94
N ILE A 81 -5.34 12.25 4.19
CA ILE A 81 -4.02 12.22 3.54
C ILE A 81 -4.21 12.08 2.03
N ASP A 82 -3.62 12.97 1.24
CA ASP A 82 -3.56 12.80 -0.21
C ASP A 82 -2.55 11.68 -0.56
N VAL A 83 -3.04 10.43 -0.54
CA VAL A 83 -2.23 9.24 -0.80
C VAL A 83 -1.62 9.25 -2.21
N PRO A 84 -2.34 9.65 -3.28
CA PRO A 84 -1.74 9.84 -4.60
C PRO A 84 -0.58 10.83 -4.61
N ALA A 85 -0.71 11.97 -3.94
CA ALA A 85 0.39 12.94 -3.83
C ALA A 85 1.57 12.37 -3.02
N ALA A 86 1.30 11.71 -1.87
CA ALA A 86 2.34 11.04 -1.09
C ALA A 86 3.12 10.02 -1.94
N THR A 87 2.41 9.25 -2.77
CA THR A 87 3.02 8.28 -3.69
C THR A 87 3.92 8.97 -4.72
N ARG A 88 3.50 10.08 -5.32
CA ARG A 88 4.33 10.86 -6.25
C ARG A 88 5.62 11.37 -5.60
N HIS A 89 5.55 11.79 -4.34
CA HIS A 89 6.70 12.27 -3.57
C HIS A 89 7.52 11.13 -2.94
N GLY A 90 7.18 9.87 -3.18
CA GLY A 90 7.90 8.71 -2.64
C GLY A 90 7.72 8.51 -1.14
N VAL A 91 6.67 9.08 -0.55
CA VAL A 91 6.38 8.99 0.88
C VAL A 91 5.51 7.78 1.17
N VAL A 92 5.97 6.89 2.05
CA VAL A 92 5.18 5.73 2.50
C VAL A 92 4.04 6.20 3.39
N VAL A 93 2.82 5.79 3.11
CA VAL A 93 1.67 6.03 3.99
C VAL A 93 1.29 4.73 4.70
N ILE A 94 1.29 4.75 6.03
CA ILE A 94 0.88 3.62 6.87
C ILE A 94 -0.31 3.99 7.74
N ASN A 95 -1.11 2.98 8.08
CA ASN A 95 -2.24 3.10 9.00
C ASN A 95 -2.24 1.98 10.05
N ALA A 96 -3.23 1.98 10.96
CA ALA A 96 -3.45 0.93 11.96
C ALA A 96 -4.79 0.22 11.72
N PRO A 97 -4.87 -0.75 10.79
CA PRO A 97 -6.13 -1.33 10.36
C PRO A 97 -6.81 -2.22 11.41
N ASP A 98 -6.09 -2.69 12.43
CA ASP A 98 -6.58 -3.62 13.45
C ASP A 98 -6.95 -2.94 14.78
N GLY A 99 -6.35 -1.79 15.08
CA GLY A 99 -6.36 -1.18 16.40
C GLY A 99 -7.72 -0.71 16.92
N ASN A 100 -8.72 -0.46 16.05
CA ASN A 100 -10.06 -0.01 16.44
C ASN A 100 -11.19 -1.01 16.11
N THR A 101 -10.86 -2.23 15.68
CA THR A 101 -11.86 -3.21 15.21
C THR A 101 -12.94 -3.49 16.26
N ILE A 102 -12.53 -3.75 17.50
CA ILE A 102 -13.46 -4.06 18.60
C ILE A 102 -14.27 -2.82 18.98
N SER A 103 -13.63 -1.68 19.17
CA SER A 103 -14.31 -0.45 19.55
C SER A 103 -15.38 -0.03 18.55
N THR A 104 -15.07 -0.05 17.26
CA THR A 104 -16.04 0.29 16.21
C THR A 104 -17.17 -0.74 16.14
N CYS A 105 -16.88 -2.02 16.33
CA CYS A 105 -17.90 -3.06 16.41
C CYS A 105 -18.85 -2.84 17.59
N GLU A 106 -18.32 -2.55 18.78
CA GLU A 106 -19.10 -2.30 19.99
C GLU A 106 -19.93 -1.03 19.86
N HIS A 107 -19.35 0.03 19.30
CA HIS A 107 -20.08 1.26 18.99
C HIS A 107 -21.24 1.02 18.02
N THR A 108 -21.02 0.29 16.92
CA THR A 108 -22.08 -0.09 15.97
C THR A 108 -23.20 -0.84 16.68
N PHE A 109 -22.84 -1.79 17.56
CA PHE A 109 -23.83 -2.57 18.30
C PHE A 109 -24.59 -1.73 19.32
N ALA A 110 -23.89 -0.81 20.03
CA ALA A 110 -24.51 0.15 20.94
C ALA A 110 -25.50 1.07 20.21
N MET A 111 -25.11 1.59 19.03
CA MET A 111 -25.97 2.40 18.18
C MET A 111 -27.20 1.63 17.70
N MET A 112 -27.05 0.35 17.31
CA MET A 112 -28.14 -0.52 16.92
C MET A 112 -29.14 -0.72 18.08
N MET A 113 -28.66 -0.99 19.29
CA MET A 113 -29.48 -1.14 20.47
C MET A 113 -30.16 0.18 20.88
N ALA A 114 -29.42 1.29 20.84
CA ALA A 114 -29.93 2.62 21.13
C ALA A 114 -31.09 3.01 20.20
N MET A 115 -30.94 2.74 18.91
CA MET A 115 -31.97 2.95 17.88
C MET A 115 -33.17 2.00 18.07
N ALA A 116 -32.94 0.69 18.25
CA ALA A 116 -33.99 -0.31 18.41
C ALA A 116 -34.89 -0.03 19.61
N ARG A 117 -34.31 0.51 20.69
CA ARG A 117 -35.00 0.76 21.96
C ARG A 117 -35.29 2.24 22.21
N LYS A 118 -34.97 3.15 21.27
CA LYS A 118 -35.18 4.62 21.37
C LYS A 118 -34.54 5.23 22.62
N ILE A 119 -33.36 4.74 23.04
CA ILE A 119 -32.72 5.07 24.31
C ILE A 119 -32.40 6.57 24.44
N PRO A 120 -31.73 7.23 23.45
CA PRO A 120 -31.37 8.64 23.56
C PRO A 120 -32.60 9.55 23.73
N GLN A 121 -33.65 9.29 22.95
CA GLN A 121 -34.90 10.08 22.98
C GLN A 121 -35.62 9.92 24.31
N ALA A 122 -35.72 8.68 24.81
CA ALA A 122 -36.33 8.40 26.10
C ALA A 122 -35.54 9.04 27.25
N HIS A 123 -34.21 8.97 27.22
CA HIS A 123 -33.31 9.59 28.18
C HIS A 123 -33.52 11.11 28.23
N MET A 124 -33.47 11.78 27.08
CA MET A 124 -33.65 13.23 26.99
C MET A 124 -35.02 13.66 27.50
N LYS A 125 -36.10 12.95 27.16
CA LYS A 125 -37.44 13.28 27.59
C LYS A 125 -37.61 13.16 29.10
N LEU A 126 -37.03 12.09 29.70
CA LEU A 126 -37.06 11.91 31.14
C LEU A 126 -36.22 12.99 31.89
N LYS A 127 -35.03 13.32 31.36
CA LYS A 127 -34.20 14.41 31.93
C LYS A 127 -34.92 15.78 31.90
N ASN A 128 -35.77 16.00 30.89
CA ASN A 128 -36.62 17.17 30.76
C ASN A 128 -37.92 17.08 31.63
N GLY A 129 -37.94 16.16 32.59
CA GLY A 129 -39.04 16.04 33.56
C GLY A 129 -40.28 15.33 33.09
N THR A 130 -40.30 14.71 31.93
CA THR A 130 -41.51 14.05 31.40
C THR A 130 -41.39 12.53 31.51
N TRP A 131 -42.31 11.91 32.27
CA TRP A 131 -42.47 10.46 32.36
C TRP A 131 -43.40 9.93 31.24
N ASP A 132 -42.80 9.42 30.15
CA ASP A 132 -43.55 8.88 29.00
C ASP A 132 -43.06 7.47 28.66
N ARG A 133 -43.91 6.48 28.85
CA ARG A 133 -43.62 5.07 28.52
C ARG A 133 -44.19 4.66 27.17
N LYS A 134 -45.27 5.30 26.74
CA LYS A 134 -46.03 4.87 25.56
C LYS A 134 -45.35 5.20 24.25
N SER A 135 -44.67 6.34 24.16
CA SER A 135 -44.00 6.81 22.92
C SER A 135 -42.71 6.04 22.62
N PHE A 136 -42.16 5.29 23.58
CA PHE A 136 -40.85 4.63 23.45
C PHE A 136 -40.94 3.10 23.35
N VAL A 137 -42.05 2.58 22.77
CA VAL A 137 -42.11 1.17 22.41
C VAL A 137 -41.08 0.89 21.31
N GLY A 138 -40.15 0.00 21.59
CA GLY A 138 -39.07 -0.40 20.68
C GLY A 138 -39.32 -1.77 20.05
N VAL A 139 -38.27 -2.32 19.47
CA VAL A 139 -38.26 -3.67 18.88
C VAL A 139 -37.12 -4.51 19.48
N GLU A 140 -37.32 -5.83 19.46
CA GLU A 140 -36.28 -6.79 19.84
C GLU A 140 -35.37 -7.09 18.64
N LEU A 141 -34.11 -7.48 18.90
CA LEU A 141 -33.21 -7.98 17.88
C LEU A 141 -33.36 -9.48 17.65
N ASN A 142 -33.80 -10.21 18.68
CA ASN A 142 -33.98 -11.66 18.62
C ASN A 142 -34.94 -12.07 17.49
N GLY A 143 -34.54 -13.02 16.66
CA GLY A 143 -35.29 -13.51 15.51
C GLY A 143 -35.30 -12.57 14.29
N LYS A 144 -34.74 -11.36 14.39
CA LYS A 144 -34.62 -10.41 13.26
C LYS A 144 -33.45 -10.76 12.36
N THR A 145 -33.49 -10.27 11.12
CA THR A 145 -32.44 -10.45 10.13
C THR A 145 -31.59 -9.20 10.05
N LEU A 146 -30.28 -9.35 10.27
CA LEU A 146 -29.27 -8.33 10.05
C LEU A 146 -28.56 -8.55 8.72
N GLY A 147 -28.63 -7.59 7.82
CA GLY A 147 -27.81 -7.50 6.62
C GLY A 147 -26.51 -6.77 6.92
N VAL A 148 -25.39 -7.38 6.57
CA VAL A 148 -24.04 -6.82 6.76
C VAL A 148 -23.41 -6.62 5.38
N LEU A 149 -23.25 -5.36 4.97
CA LEU A 149 -22.58 -4.96 3.73
C LEU A 149 -21.12 -4.59 4.04
N GLY A 150 -20.18 -5.43 3.63
CA GLY A 150 -18.79 -5.41 4.03
C GLY A 150 -18.51 -6.34 5.20
N PHE A 151 -17.92 -7.50 4.89
CA PHE A 151 -17.66 -8.57 5.87
C PHE A 151 -16.17 -8.69 6.19
N GLY A 152 -15.52 -7.53 6.32
CA GLY A 152 -14.14 -7.40 6.77
C GLY A 152 -13.99 -7.62 8.30
N ARG A 153 -12.98 -6.98 8.90
CA ARG A 153 -12.69 -7.09 10.33
C ARG A 153 -13.87 -6.69 11.22
N ILE A 154 -14.41 -5.49 11.01
CA ILE A 154 -15.51 -4.93 11.83
C ILE A 154 -16.81 -5.67 11.55
N GLY A 155 -17.20 -5.83 10.28
CA GLY A 155 -18.46 -6.48 9.91
C GLY A 155 -18.57 -7.91 10.41
N SER A 156 -17.49 -8.68 10.41
CA SER A 156 -17.47 -10.04 10.97
C SER A 156 -17.65 -10.06 12.50
N GLU A 157 -17.06 -9.11 13.22
CA GLU A 157 -17.25 -8.99 14.68
C GLU A 157 -18.66 -8.51 15.05
N VAL A 158 -19.27 -7.63 14.26
CA VAL A 158 -20.68 -7.24 14.41
C VAL A 158 -21.59 -8.44 14.17
N ALA A 159 -21.37 -9.20 13.11
CA ALA A 159 -22.14 -10.40 12.81
C ALA A 159 -22.07 -11.45 13.92
N LYS A 160 -20.90 -11.67 14.50
CA LYS A 160 -20.69 -12.59 15.62
C LYS A 160 -21.53 -12.20 16.86
N ARG A 161 -21.55 -10.91 17.19
CA ARG A 161 -22.37 -10.38 18.29
C ARG A 161 -23.87 -10.45 17.97
N ALA A 162 -24.26 -10.11 16.74
CA ALA A 162 -25.65 -10.22 16.30
C ALA A 162 -26.20 -11.65 16.44
N LYS A 163 -25.40 -12.65 16.10
CA LYS A 163 -25.76 -14.06 16.32
C LYS A 163 -25.95 -14.39 17.80
N ALA A 164 -25.10 -13.88 18.69
CA ALA A 164 -25.26 -14.07 20.12
C ALA A 164 -26.55 -13.44 20.66
N PHE A 165 -27.07 -12.40 19.97
CA PHE A 165 -28.40 -11.81 20.22
C PHE A 165 -29.55 -12.53 19.52
N GLY A 166 -29.30 -13.69 18.92
CA GLY A 166 -30.35 -14.49 18.26
C GLY A 166 -30.81 -13.94 16.91
N MET A 167 -30.00 -13.08 16.25
CA MET A 167 -30.31 -12.59 14.91
C MET A 167 -29.90 -13.58 13.83
N ASN A 168 -30.62 -13.58 12.71
CA ASN A 168 -30.18 -14.18 11.46
C ASN A 168 -29.25 -13.19 10.74
N VAL A 169 -28.13 -13.64 10.18
CA VAL A 169 -27.15 -12.76 9.53
C VAL A 169 -27.01 -13.10 8.05
N LEU A 170 -27.26 -12.12 7.19
CA LEU A 170 -26.95 -12.11 5.77
C LEU A 170 -25.69 -11.26 5.58
N ALA A 171 -24.68 -11.77 4.87
CA ALA A 171 -23.42 -11.08 4.69
C ALA A 171 -23.03 -10.99 3.22
N TYR A 172 -22.56 -9.81 2.82
CA TYR A 172 -21.97 -9.56 1.51
C TYR A 172 -20.57 -8.94 1.66
N ASP A 173 -19.63 -9.51 0.94
CA ASP A 173 -18.30 -8.94 0.72
C ASP A 173 -17.72 -9.58 -0.54
N PRO A 174 -17.09 -8.83 -1.45
CA PRO A 174 -16.48 -9.40 -2.68
C PRO A 174 -15.41 -10.46 -2.40
N PHE A 175 -14.82 -10.44 -1.20
CA PHE A 175 -13.76 -11.37 -0.79
C PHE A 175 -14.22 -12.44 0.22
N LEU A 176 -15.53 -12.50 0.53
CA LEU A 176 -16.07 -13.51 1.43
C LEU A 176 -16.24 -14.84 0.70
N THR A 177 -15.49 -15.86 1.15
CA THR A 177 -15.68 -17.22 0.65
C THR A 177 -16.82 -17.93 1.37
N ARG A 178 -17.42 -18.94 0.69
CA ARG A 178 -18.50 -19.74 1.26
C ARG A 178 -18.05 -20.45 2.54
N GLU A 179 -16.87 -21.04 2.53
CA GLU A 179 -16.28 -21.76 3.67
C GLU A 179 -16.14 -20.85 4.89
N ARG A 180 -15.69 -19.60 4.68
CA ARG A 180 -15.59 -18.61 5.76
C ARG A 180 -16.95 -18.19 6.30
N ALA A 181 -17.94 -17.98 5.42
CA ALA A 181 -19.30 -17.66 5.84
C ALA A 181 -19.91 -18.80 6.67
N GLU A 182 -19.77 -20.05 6.23
CA GLU A 182 -20.25 -21.24 6.93
C GLU A 182 -19.55 -21.42 8.28
N SER A 183 -18.24 -21.23 8.36
CA SER A 183 -17.49 -21.33 9.62
C SER A 183 -17.94 -20.32 10.68
N LEU A 184 -18.42 -19.16 10.24
CA LEU A 184 -18.96 -18.11 11.11
C LEU A 184 -20.48 -18.27 11.30
N GLY A 185 -21.11 -19.23 10.61
CA GLY A 185 -22.54 -19.51 10.65
C GLY A 185 -23.39 -18.33 10.15
N VAL A 186 -22.91 -17.61 9.14
CA VAL A 186 -23.65 -16.55 8.45
C VAL A 186 -24.00 -17.00 7.05
N ARG A 187 -25.09 -16.45 6.49
CA ARG A 187 -25.48 -16.74 5.11
C ARG A 187 -24.82 -15.75 4.17
N MET A 188 -23.93 -16.24 3.28
CA MET A 188 -23.42 -15.45 2.16
C MET A 188 -24.58 -15.06 1.24
N SER A 189 -24.67 -13.77 0.89
CA SER A 189 -25.80 -13.20 0.14
C SER A 189 -25.31 -12.13 -0.83
N THR A 190 -26.13 -11.80 -1.81
CA THR A 190 -25.90 -10.63 -2.67
C THR A 190 -26.39 -9.35 -1.98
N VAL A 191 -26.00 -8.18 -2.51
CA VAL A 191 -26.51 -6.89 -2.02
C VAL A 191 -28.04 -6.84 -2.13
N ASP A 192 -28.61 -7.32 -3.23
CA ASP A 192 -30.05 -7.36 -3.46
C ASP A 192 -30.78 -8.25 -2.45
N GLU A 193 -30.27 -9.45 -2.18
CA GLU A 193 -30.85 -10.33 -1.14
C GLU A 193 -30.81 -9.69 0.25
N ILE A 194 -29.75 -8.93 0.57
CA ILE A 194 -29.65 -8.19 1.83
C ILE A 194 -30.69 -7.07 1.88
N VAL A 195 -30.77 -6.28 0.82
CA VAL A 195 -31.73 -5.18 0.71
C VAL A 195 -33.18 -5.66 0.91
N GLU A 196 -33.56 -6.75 0.24
CA GLU A 196 -34.93 -7.27 0.27
C GLU A 196 -35.22 -8.11 1.52
N GLY A 197 -34.19 -8.72 2.12
CA GLY A 197 -34.35 -9.73 3.17
C GLY A 197 -34.17 -9.25 4.61
N SER A 198 -33.67 -8.03 4.83
CA SER A 198 -33.21 -7.61 6.15
C SER A 198 -34.20 -6.75 6.92
N ASP A 199 -34.23 -6.88 8.24
CA ASP A 199 -34.94 -6.00 9.17
C ASP A 199 -34.00 -4.86 9.66
N PHE A 200 -32.69 -5.12 9.68
CA PHE A 200 -31.61 -4.17 9.98
C PHE A 200 -30.54 -4.30 8.91
N ILE A 201 -29.96 -3.19 8.47
CA ILE A 201 -28.81 -3.19 7.54
C ILE A 201 -27.70 -2.32 8.12
N THR A 202 -26.50 -2.85 8.18
CA THR A 202 -25.28 -2.13 8.59
C THR A 202 -24.23 -2.19 7.50
N VAL A 203 -23.53 -1.07 7.28
CA VAL A 203 -22.48 -0.97 6.27
C VAL A 203 -21.11 -0.91 6.94
N HIS A 204 -20.15 -1.67 6.40
CA HIS A 204 -18.76 -1.76 6.90
C HIS A 204 -17.76 -1.84 5.76
N THR A 205 -18.04 -1.14 4.65
CA THR A 205 -17.16 -1.03 3.48
C THR A 205 -16.32 0.24 3.55
N PRO A 206 -15.17 0.31 2.87
CA PRO A 206 -14.52 1.59 2.58
C PRO A 206 -15.37 2.41 1.60
N LEU A 207 -15.20 3.73 1.59
CA LEU A 207 -15.78 4.59 0.56
C LEU A 207 -14.92 4.53 -0.71
N THR A 208 -15.49 4.01 -1.78
CA THR A 208 -14.88 3.90 -3.12
C THR A 208 -15.88 4.37 -4.17
N LYS A 209 -15.49 4.37 -5.44
CA LYS A 209 -16.43 4.66 -6.54
C LYS A 209 -17.61 3.67 -6.56
N ASP A 210 -17.35 2.39 -6.24
CA ASP A 210 -18.36 1.33 -6.29
C ASP A 210 -19.22 1.28 -5.03
N THR A 211 -18.77 1.79 -3.90
CA THR A 211 -19.50 1.80 -2.63
C THR A 211 -20.14 3.14 -2.30
N LYS A 212 -19.82 4.19 -3.09
CA LYS A 212 -20.49 5.48 -2.95
C LYS A 212 -21.98 5.32 -3.28
N HIS A 213 -22.84 5.77 -2.36
CA HIS A 213 -24.29 5.65 -2.47
C HIS A 213 -24.77 4.21 -2.75
N LEU A 214 -24.07 3.22 -2.15
CA LEU A 214 -24.44 1.80 -2.21
C LEU A 214 -25.89 1.57 -1.77
N LEU A 215 -26.36 2.35 -0.79
CA LEU A 215 -27.77 2.42 -0.41
C LEU A 215 -28.32 3.80 -0.80
N SER A 216 -29.13 3.84 -1.82
CA SER A 216 -29.81 5.04 -2.33
C SER A 216 -31.31 4.74 -2.58
N ARG A 217 -32.00 5.61 -3.30
CA ARG A 217 -33.45 5.54 -3.54
C ARG A 217 -33.94 4.17 -4.02
N ASP A 218 -33.24 3.58 -4.99
CA ASP A 218 -33.64 2.29 -5.58
C ASP A 218 -33.53 1.16 -4.54
N GLN A 219 -32.49 1.16 -3.73
CA GLN A 219 -32.32 0.17 -2.67
C GLN A 219 -33.38 0.38 -1.57
N PHE A 220 -33.60 1.61 -1.11
CA PHE A 220 -34.65 1.91 -0.12
C PHE A 220 -36.02 1.48 -0.60
N ALA A 221 -36.39 1.71 -1.85
CA ALA A 221 -37.68 1.30 -2.41
C ALA A 221 -37.93 -0.22 -2.32
N ARG A 222 -36.87 -1.03 -2.46
CA ARG A 222 -36.91 -2.50 -2.43
C ARG A 222 -36.79 -3.11 -1.04
N MET A 223 -36.36 -2.34 -0.03
CA MET A 223 -36.25 -2.80 1.35
C MET A 223 -37.62 -3.20 1.93
N ARG A 224 -37.60 -3.95 3.02
CA ARG A 224 -38.78 -4.19 3.82
C ARG A 224 -39.28 -2.90 4.46
N ASP A 225 -40.58 -2.75 4.57
CA ASP A 225 -41.20 -1.63 5.30
C ASP A 225 -40.77 -1.68 6.77
N GLY A 226 -40.31 -0.56 7.29
CA GLY A 226 -39.84 -0.46 8.67
C GLY A 226 -38.42 -0.97 8.92
N VAL A 227 -37.61 -1.15 7.86
CA VAL A 227 -36.19 -1.46 7.98
C VAL A 227 -35.46 -0.42 8.81
N ARG A 228 -34.35 -0.81 9.42
CA ARG A 228 -33.45 0.07 10.21
C ARG A 228 -32.06 0.08 9.63
N ILE A 229 -31.47 1.26 9.51
CA ILE A 229 -30.22 1.49 8.80
C ILE A 229 -29.14 1.98 9.76
N LEU A 230 -27.92 1.41 9.64
CA LEU A 230 -26.75 1.81 10.44
C LEU A 230 -25.57 2.14 9.54
N ASN A 231 -24.88 3.22 9.89
CA ASN A 231 -23.59 3.56 9.30
C ASN A 231 -22.62 4.07 10.37
N CYS A 232 -21.65 3.22 10.73
CA CYS A 232 -20.50 3.55 11.56
C CYS A 232 -19.20 3.29 10.78
N ALA A 233 -19.23 3.38 9.43
CA ALA A 233 -18.09 3.14 8.57
C ALA A 233 -17.56 4.43 7.93
N ARG A 234 -18.22 4.91 6.87
CA ARG A 234 -17.88 6.16 6.17
C ARG A 234 -19.13 6.88 5.69
N GLY A 235 -19.13 8.21 5.78
CA GLY A 235 -20.11 9.03 5.08
C GLY A 235 -20.08 8.81 3.58
N GLY A 236 -21.20 8.99 2.89
CA GLY A 236 -21.31 8.79 1.45
C GLY A 236 -21.48 7.35 0.97
N ILE A 237 -21.40 6.33 1.84
CA ILE A 237 -21.82 4.96 1.50
C ILE A 237 -23.34 4.90 1.37
N ILE A 238 -24.03 5.61 2.23
CA ILE A 238 -25.47 5.80 2.19
C ILE A 238 -25.76 7.19 1.63
N ASP A 239 -26.64 7.29 0.65
CA ASP A 239 -27.16 8.56 0.15
C ASP A 239 -28.05 9.20 1.23
N GLU A 240 -27.53 10.22 1.88
CA GLU A 240 -28.18 10.89 3.03
C GLU A 240 -29.50 11.56 2.67
N LYS A 241 -29.61 12.10 1.44
CA LYS A 241 -30.87 12.70 0.96
C LYS A 241 -31.93 11.62 0.73
N ALA A 242 -31.55 10.53 0.11
CA ALA A 242 -32.44 9.39 -0.11
C ALA A 242 -32.86 8.74 1.22
N LEU A 243 -31.94 8.67 2.20
CA LEU A 243 -32.26 8.17 3.54
C LEU A 243 -33.26 9.08 4.27
N ALA A 244 -33.09 10.40 4.21
CA ALA A 244 -34.01 11.36 4.79
C ALA A 244 -35.43 11.21 4.22
N GLU A 245 -35.56 11.14 2.90
CA GLU A 245 -36.83 10.87 2.22
C GLU A 245 -37.47 9.53 2.66
N ALA A 246 -36.68 8.47 2.81
CA ALA A 246 -37.16 7.16 3.23
C ALA A 246 -37.56 7.11 4.71
N LEU A 247 -36.94 7.92 5.56
CA LEU A 247 -37.35 8.12 6.97
C LEU A 247 -38.64 8.92 7.10
N GLU A 248 -38.81 9.98 6.31
CA GLU A 248 -40.02 10.83 6.30
C GLU A 248 -41.26 10.07 5.83
N ASN A 249 -41.13 9.25 4.79
CA ASN A 249 -42.25 8.48 4.24
C ASN A 249 -42.49 7.15 5.01
N GLY A 250 -41.67 6.82 6.02
CA GLY A 250 -41.85 5.65 6.89
C GLY A 250 -41.34 4.33 6.30
N LYS A 251 -40.72 4.33 5.12
CA LYS A 251 -40.08 3.14 4.53
C LYS A 251 -38.94 2.64 5.42
N VAL A 252 -38.09 3.56 5.89
CA VAL A 252 -37.10 3.34 6.93
C VAL A 252 -37.68 3.80 8.27
N ALA A 253 -37.79 2.90 9.24
CA ALA A 253 -38.37 3.21 10.54
C ALA A 253 -37.43 4.06 11.40
N ALA A 254 -36.13 3.82 11.32
CA ALA A 254 -35.12 4.54 12.08
C ALA A 254 -33.72 4.37 11.44
N ALA A 255 -32.81 5.30 11.72
CA ALA A 255 -31.41 5.19 11.36
C ALA A 255 -30.48 5.48 12.55
N ALA A 256 -29.25 4.95 12.49
CA ALA A 256 -28.18 5.23 13.44
C ALA A 256 -26.90 5.55 12.67
N LEU A 257 -26.42 6.78 12.81
CA LEU A 257 -25.33 7.34 12.02
C LEU A 257 -24.22 7.88 12.92
N ASP A 258 -23.03 7.36 12.74
CA ASP A 258 -21.81 7.87 13.39
C ASP A 258 -20.95 8.72 12.44
N VAL A 259 -21.23 8.65 11.14
CA VAL A 259 -20.47 9.28 10.06
C VAL A 259 -21.40 9.95 9.05
N PHE A 260 -20.89 11.02 8.37
CA PHE A 260 -21.67 11.83 7.45
C PHE A 260 -20.88 12.16 6.18
N GLU A 261 -21.60 12.50 5.08
CA GLU A 261 -20.99 12.92 3.82
C GLU A 261 -20.11 14.16 4.00
N GLU A 262 -20.54 15.08 4.87
CA GLU A 262 -19.77 16.25 5.29
C GLU A 262 -19.62 16.20 6.83
N GLU A 263 -18.39 16.29 7.30
CA GLU A 263 -18.05 16.29 8.72
C GLU A 263 -17.29 17.57 9.08
N PRO A 264 -17.81 18.45 9.98
CA PRO A 264 -19.10 18.39 10.70
C PRO A 264 -20.33 18.56 9.79
N PRO A 265 -21.45 17.85 10.12
CA PRO A 265 -22.64 17.77 9.25
C PRO A 265 -23.55 19.00 9.40
N HIS A 266 -23.06 20.19 9.01
CA HIS A 266 -23.80 21.44 9.11
C HIS A 266 -25.05 21.44 8.21
N GLY A 267 -26.21 21.71 8.83
CA GLY A 267 -27.48 21.82 8.09
C GLY A 267 -28.02 20.49 7.54
N ASN A 268 -27.48 19.37 7.99
CA ASN A 268 -27.95 18.06 7.59
C ASN A 268 -29.29 17.71 8.27
N PRO A 269 -30.37 17.45 7.51
CA PRO A 269 -31.70 17.23 8.08
C PRO A 269 -31.79 15.98 8.96
N LEU A 270 -30.92 15.00 8.75
CA LEU A 270 -30.88 13.77 9.53
C LEU A 270 -30.58 14.01 11.02
N ILE A 271 -29.89 15.10 11.35
CA ILE A 271 -29.51 15.45 12.74
C ILE A 271 -30.75 15.76 13.58
N ASP A 272 -31.76 16.41 13.00
CA ASP A 272 -32.96 16.87 13.68
C ASP A 272 -34.10 15.85 13.65
N MET A 273 -33.95 14.75 12.91
CA MET A 273 -34.99 13.73 12.81
C MET A 273 -35.11 12.92 14.11
N HIS A 274 -36.33 12.84 14.65
CA HIS A 274 -36.63 12.16 15.93
C HIS A 274 -36.37 10.65 15.92
N ASN A 275 -36.36 10.02 14.75
CA ASN A 275 -36.11 8.59 14.54
C ASN A 275 -34.68 8.28 14.09
N VAL A 276 -33.77 9.26 14.19
CA VAL A 276 -32.34 9.08 13.92
C VAL A 276 -31.54 9.19 15.22
N VAL A 277 -30.60 8.29 15.42
CA VAL A 277 -29.59 8.34 16.49
C VAL A 277 -28.28 8.74 15.85
N VAL A 278 -27.64 9.79 16.35
CA VAL A 278 -26.41 10.35 15.78
C VAL A 278 -25.30 10.46 16.81
N THR A 279 -24.06 10.24 16.36
CA THR A 279 -22.84 10.47 17.16
C THR A 279 -21.76 11.12 16.27
N PRO A 280 -20.85 11.93 16.83
CA PRO A 280 -19.86 12.69 16.07
C PRO A 280 -18.59 11.86 15.79
N HIS A 281 -18.72 10.80 14.99
CA HIS A 281 -17.64 9.91 14.54
C HIS A 281 -16.83 9.31 15.70
N LEU A 282 -17.52 8.58 16.57
CA LEU A 282 -16.98 8.01 17.82
C LEU A 282 -16.56 6.53 17.70
N GLY A 283 -16.73 5.88 16.54
CA GLY A 283 -16.47 4.44 16.40
C GLY A 283 -15.10 3.97 16.90
N ALA A 284 -14.06 4.81 16.79
CA ALA A 284 -12.71 4.53 17.31
C ALA A 284 -12.35 5.30 18.59
N SER A 285 -13.32 5.95 19.23
CA SER A 285 -13.06 6.86 20.37
C SER A 285 -13.13 6.14 21.71
N THR A 286 -12.28 5.14 21.91
CA THR A 286 -12.05 4.47 23.20
C THR A 286 -10.57 4.60 23.58
N GLU A 287 -10.26 4.52 24.87
CA GLU A 287 -8.89 4.56 25.39
C GLU A 287 -8.04 3.47 24.77
N GLU A 288 -8.55 2.25 24.73
CA GLU A 288 -7.85 1.09 24.16
C GLU A 288 -7.56 1.25 22.68
N ALA A 289 -8.55 1.70 21.89
CA ALA A 289 -8.33 1.91 20.46
C ALA A 289 -7.28 3.00 20.20
N GLN A 290 -7.31 4.10 20.95
CA GLN A 290 -6.35 5.19 20.80
C GLN A 290 -4.91 4.76 21.13
N ILE A 291 -4.73 3.94 22.16
CA ILE A 291 -3.44 3.36 22.53
C ILE A 291 -2.99 2.36 21.44
N ASN A 292 -3.85 1.43 21.05
CA ASN A 292 -3.50 0.36 20.11
C ASN A 292 -3.12 0.91 18.73
N VAL A 293 -3.89 1.85 18.16
CA VAL A 293 -3.55 2.44 16.86
C VAL A 293 -2.23 3.23 16.91
N ALA A 294 -1.92 3.86 18.06
CA ALA A 294 -0.68 4.59 18.23
C ALA A 294 0.52 3.63 18.33
N ILE A 295 0.41 2.53 19.09
CA ILE A 295 1.44 1.48 19.20
C ILE A 295 1.77 0.91 17.81
N ASP A 296 0.73 0.52 17.07
CA ASP A 296 0.90 -0.10 15.76
C ASP A 296 1.64 0.82 14.79
N VAL A 297 1.17 2.08 14.68
CA VAL A 297 1.76 3.04 13.74
C VAL A 297 3.16 3.47 14.17
N ALA A 298 3.40 3.70 15.47
CA ALA A 298 4.71 4.08 15.99
C ALA A 298 5.77 3.02 15.69
N LYS A 299 5.43 1.74 15.87
CA LYS A 299 6.31 0.61 15.57
C LYS A 299 6.62 0.50 14.07
N GLU A 300 5.59 0.56 13.22
CA GLU A 300 5.76 0.46 11.77
C GLU A 300 6.55 1.66 11.22
N LEU A 301 6.31 2.86 11.74
CA LEU A 301 7.06 4.06 11.37
C LEU A 301 8.56 3.91 11.71
N LEU A 302 8.85 3.40 12.91
CA LEU A 302 10.22 3.13 13.32
C LEU A 302 10.91 2.10 12.41
N ASN A 303 10.20 1.04 12.02
CA ASN A 303 10.71 0.05 11.07
C ASN A 303 11.06 0.69 9.71
N ILE A 304 10.19 1.55 9.16
CA ILE A 304 10.45 2.26 7.90
C ILE A 304 11.70 3.13 8.01
N LEU A 305 11.84 3.90 9.10
CA LEU A 305 13.00 4.78 9.30
C LEU A 305 14.31 4.00 9.39
N GLN A 306 14.27 2.80 9.97
CA GLN A 306 15.44 1.90 10.09
C GLN A 306 15.70 1.05 8.83
N GLY A 307 14.82 1.08 7.84
CA GLY A 307 14.89 0.21 6.66
C GLY A 307 14.56 -1.26 6.98
N LEU A 308 13.85 -1.51 8.09
CA LEU A 308 13.38 -2.83 8.47
C LEU A 308 12.04 -3.17 7.79
N PRO A 309 11.68 -4.47 7.71
CA PRO A 309 10.38 -4.88 7.22
C PRO A 309 9.22 -4.24 8.01
N PHE A 310 8.22 -3.76 7.29
CA PHE A 310 7.03 -3.12 7.87
C PHE A 310 5.75 -3.62 7.19
N ARG A 311 4.61 -3.33 7.80
CA ARG A 311 3.29 -3.74 7.35
C ARG A 311 2.37 -2.52 7.24
N ASN A 312 1.14 -2.77 6.78
CA ASN A 312 0.06 -1.77 6.79
C ASN A 312 0.34 -0.53 5.95
N ALA A 313 1.24 -0.64 4.95
CA ALA A 313 1.38 0.40 3.95
C ALA A 313 0.12 0.49 3.10
N VAL A 314 -0.37 1.72 2.87
CA VAL A 314 -1.55 1.99 2.06
C VAL A 314 -1.20 2.10 0.57
N ASN A 315 0.00 2.62 0.28
CA ASN A 315 0.49 2.87 -1.08
C ASN A 315 1.63 1.94 -1.52
N LEU A 316 1.81 0.82 -0.81
CA LEU A 316 2.69 -0.28 -1.20
C LEU A 316 1.95 -1.61 -1.07
N PRO A 317 2.30 -2.62 -1.89
CA PRO A 317 1.73 -3.95 -1.75
C PRO A 317 2.06 -4.57 -0.39
N SER A 318 1.05 -5.11 0.27
CA SER A 318 1.22 -5.80 1.55
C SER A 318 1.81 -7.19 1.33
N LEU A 319 2.94 -7.49 1.94
CA LEU A 319 3.60 -8.79 1.88
C LEU A 319 3.49 -9.51 3.22
N SER A 320 3.22 -10.81 3.18
CA SER A 320 3.40 -11.66 4.36
C SER A 320 4.90 -11.81 4.68
N ASN A 321 5.24 -12.11 5.93
CA ASN A 321 6.64 -12.35 6.30
C ASN A 321 7.27 -13.50 5.51
N ASP A 322 6.49 -14.55 5.20
CA ASP A 322 6.98 -15.70 4.44
C ASP A 322 7.23 -15.32 2.98
N THR A 323 6.30 -14.54 2.38
CA THR A 323 6.47 -13.99 1.03
C THR A 323 7.68 -13.06 0.96
N LEU A 324 7.86 -12.18 1.96
CA LEU A 324 9.00 -11.27 2.00
C LEU A 324 10.33 -12.03 2.04
N ARG A 325 10.47 -13.04 2.92
CA ARG A 325 11.69 -13.88 2.99
C ARG A 325 11.99 -14.58 1.67
N THR A 326 10.96 -15.05 0.99
CA THR A 326 11.11 -15.72 -0.33
C THR A 326 11.53 -14.73 -1.41
N LEU A 327 10.99 -13.51 -1.40
CA LEU A 327 11.26 -12.50 -2.42
C LEU A 327 12.50 -11.64 -2.16
N GLU A 328 12.97 -11.53 -0.92
CA GLU A 328 14.09 -10.63 -0.52
C GLU A 328 15.32 -10.75 -1.44
N PRO A 329 15.84 -11.96 -1.79
CA PRO A 329 16.97 -12.09 -2.71
C PRO A 329 16.66 -11.57 -4.11
N TYR A 330 15.40 -11.72 -4.54
CA TYR A 330 14.95 -11.27 -5.85
C TYR A 330 14.65 -9.77 -5.89
N LEU A 331 14.28 -9.14 -4.76
CA LEU A 331 14.12 -7.68 -4.68
C LEU A 331 15.45 -6.97 -4.99
N THR A 332 16.52 -7.39 -4.32
CA THR A 332 17.88 -6.88 -4.57
C THR A 332 18.32 -7.18 -6.00
N LEU A 333 18.11 -8.40 -6.48
CA LEU A 333 18.45 -8.79 -7.86
C LEU A 333 17.70 -7.95 -8.89
N ALA A 334 16.40 -7.73 -8.70
CA ALA A 334 15.58 -6.91 -9.60
C ALA A 334 16.09 -5.47 -9.69
N GLU A 335 16.45 -4.87 -8.55
CA GLU A 335 17.03 -3.52 -8.51
C GLU A 335 18.35 -3.45 -9.27
N LYS A 336 19.24 -4.44 -9.09
CA LYS A 336 20.51 -4.53 -9.81
C LYS A 336 20.32 -4.76 -11.31
N LEU A 337 19.36 -5.59 -11.71
CA LEU A 337 19.00 -5.76 -13.13
C LEU A 337 18.43 -4.46 -13.73
N GLY A 338 17.69 -3.68 -12.94
CA GLY A 338 17.22 -2.35 -13.36
C GLY A 338 18.37 -1.37 -13.61
N SER A 339 19.31 -1.28 -12.68
CA SER A 339 20.52 -0.47 -12.83
C SER A 339 21.35 -0.92 -14.03
N LEU A 340 21.57 -2.21 -14.20
CA LEU A 340 22.28 -2.76 -15.37
C LEU A 340 21.58 -2.39 -16.69
N ALA A 341 20.27 -2.59 -16.76
CA ALA A 341 19.51 -2.29 -17.96
C ALA A 341 19.56 -0.79 -18.32
N ALA A 342 19.50 0.10 -17.32
CA ALA A 342 19.62 1.55 -17.53
C ALA A 342 20.99 1.94 -18.10
N ASN A 343 22.06 1.37 -17.56
CA ASN A 343 23.43 1.62 -18.06
C ASN A 343 23.65 1.10 -19.48
N LEU A 344 22.88 0.08 -19.90
CA LEU A 344 22.94 -0.46 -21.25
C LEU A 344 22.03 0.30 -22.23
N ALA A 345 21.01 0.99 -21.74
CA ALA A 345 20.08 1.75 -22.56
C ALA A 345 20.71 3.07 -23.03
N VAL A 346 20.89 3.25 -24.33
CA VAL A 346 21.48 4.45 -24.95
C VAL A 346 20.42 5.49 -25.26
N ASP A 347 19.19 5.03 -25.53
CA ASP A 347 18.09 5.84 -26.02
C ASP A 347 16.92 5.85 -25.00
N SER A 348 15.93 6.69 -25.28
CA SER A 348 14.71 6.77 -24.48
C SER A 348 13.96 5.44 -24.40
N VAL A 349 13.64 4.99 -23.19
CA VAL A 349 12.93 3.76 -22.94
C VAL A 349 11.44 3.94 -23.27
N ARG A 350 10.88 3.06 -24.08
CA ARG A 350 9.47 3.05 -24.48
C ARG A 350 8.66 1.96 -23.79
N LYS A 351 9.29 0.80 -23.57
CA LYS A 351 8.60 -0.37 -23.05
C LYS A 351 9.52 -1.23 -22.20
N ILE A 352 8.96 -1.78 -21.12
CA ILE A 352 9.61 -2.74 -20.23
C ILE A 352 8.71 -3.97 -20.16
N GLU A 353 9.25 -5.14 -20.53
CA GLU A 353 8.60 -6.43 -20.35
C GLU A 353 9.32 -7.23 -19.28
N ILE A 354 8.60 -7.58 -18.19
CA ILE A 354 9.14 -8.34 -17.07
C ILE A 354 8.51 -9.73 -17.07
N GLY A 355 9.34 -10.75 -17.23
CA GLY A 355 8.96 -12.15 -17.20
C GLY A 355 9.37 -12.82 -15.88
N PHE A 356 8.40 -13.43 -15.23
CA PHE A 356 8.58 -14.21 -14.02
C PHE A 356 8.37 -15.69 -14.33
N TYR A 357 9.34 -16.53 -14.03
CA TYR A 357 9.34 -17.94 -14.40
C TYR A 357 9.52 -18.85 -13.20
N GLY A 358 8.91 -20.05 -13.27
CA GLY A 358 8.97 -21.05 -12.22
C GLY A 358 8.14 -20.66 -11.01
N THR A 359 8.59 -21.03 -9.81
CA THR A 359 7.88 -20.72 -8.54
C THR A 359 7.76 -19.22 -8.28
N LEU A 360 8.63 -18.40 -8.89
CA LEU A 360 8.54 -16.95 -8.81
C LEU A 360 7.25 -16.40 -9.47
N ALA A 361 6.73 -17.09 -10.50
CA ALA A 361 5.49 -16.71 -11.16
C ALA A 361 4.24 -16.88 -10.27
N GLU A 362 4.33 -17.73 -9.25
CA GLU A 362 3.25 -17.99 -8.28
C GLU A 362 3.20 -16.96 -7.14
N GLN A 363 4.25 -16.15 -7.03
CA GLN A 363 4.37 -15.15 -5.99
C GLN A 363 3.67 -13.82 -6.36
N GLN A 364 3.59 -12.92 -5.38
CA GLN A 364 3.24 -11.52 -5.61
C GLN A 364 4.41 -10.81 -6.31
N THR A 365 4.30 -10.56 -7.60
CA THR A 365 5.40 -10.07 -8.44
C THR A 365 5.55 -8.55 -8.45
N GLU A 366 4.52 -7.81 -8.05
CA GLU A 366 4.53 -6.33 -8.04
C GLU A 366 5.74 -5.72 -7.28
N PRO A 367 6.18 -6.24 -6.10
CA PRO A 367 7.37 -5.71 -5.43
C PRO A 367 8.65 -5.84 -6.26
N LEU A 368 8.78 -6.91 -7.04
CA LEU A 368 9.94 -7.13 -7.92
C LEU A 368 9.94 -6.14 -9.10
N THR A 369 8.77 -5.89 -9.66
CA THR A 369 8.58 -4.87 -10.68
C THR A 369 8.97 -3.48 -10.16
N ARG A 370 8.53 -3.12 -8.94
CA ARG A 370 8.90 -1.85 -8.29
C ARG A 370 10.40 -1.75 -8.03
N SER A 371 11.04 -2.84 -7.60
CA SER A 371 12.49 -2.89 -7.39
C SER A 371 13.26 -2.70 -8.69
N PHE A 372 12.84 -3.35 -9.77
CA PHE A 372 13.44 -3.16 -11.09
C PHE A 372 13.29 -1.70 -11.55
N LEU A 373 12.09 -1.14 -11.47
CA LEU A 373 11.83 0.25 -11.85
C LEU A 373 12.65 1.22 -11.01
N LYS A 374 12.76 1.01 -9.69
CA LYS A 374 13.63 1.82 -8.83
C LYS A 374 15.07 1.79 -9.34
N GLY A 375 15.67 0.61 -9.51
CA GLY A 375 17.05 0.47 -9.99
C GLY A 375 17.28 1.13 -11.35
N MET A 376 16.31 0.99 -12.26
CA MET A 376 16.40 1.58 -13.58
C MET A 376 16.23 3.10 -13.57
N LEU A 377 15.21 3.62 -12.90
CA LEU A 377 14.90 5.05 -12.91
C LEU A 377 15.84 5.87 -12.04
N SER A 378 16.46 5.28 -11.00
CA SER A 378 17.49 5.96 -10.20
C SER A 378 18.70 6.39 -11.04
N TYR A 379 18.98 5.72 -12.15
CA TYR A 379 20.03 6.13 -13.07
C TYR A 379 19.75 7.51 -13.69
N TYR A 380 18.48 7.82 -13.97
CA TYR A 380 18.07 9.06 -14.63
C TYR A 380 17.65 10.15 -13.65
N HIS A 381 17.07 9.79 -12.49
CA HIS A 381 16.47 10.72 -11.54
C HIS A 381 17.20 10.76 -10.17
N GLY A 382 18.28 9.96 -9.99
CA GLY A 382 19.06 9.93 -8.75
C GLY A 382 18.29 9.37 -7.54
N ASP A 383 18.65 9.87 -6.35
CA ASP A 383 18.17 9.37 -5.06
C ASP A 383 16.70 9.72 -4.75
N GLU A 384 16.03 10.50 -5.59
CA GLU A 384 14.61 10.83 -5.42
C GLU A 384 13.69 9.63 -5.74
N VAL A 385 14.22 8.63 -6.44
CA VAL A 385 13.47 7.42 -6.82
C VAL A 385 13.50 6.38 -5.71
N ASN A 386 12.33 5.88 -5.35
CA ASN A 386 12.20 4.79 -4.40
C ASN A 386 11.11 3.79 -4.82
N TYR A 387 10.87 2.76 -4.02
CA TYR A 387 9.88 1.72 -4.32
C TYR A 387 8.43 2.25 -4.38
N VAL A 388 8.14 3.40 -3.75
CA VAL A 388 6.81 4.01 -3.71
C VAL A 388 6.51 4.71 -5.03
N ASN A 389 7.41 5.60 -5.47
CA ASN A 389 7.18 6.48 -6.61
C ASN A 389 7.65 5.90 -7.97
N ALA A 390 8.49 4.86 -7.99
CA ALA A 390 9.04 4.32 -9.24
C ALA A 390 7.96 3.94 -10.29
N PRO A 391 6.83 3.30 -9.94
CA PRO A 391 5.77 3.04 -10.93
C PRO A 391 5.13 4.30 -11.48
N PHE A 392 4.91 5.32 -10.64
CA PHE A 392 4.37 6.60 -11.07
C PHE A 392 5.32 7.33 -12.02
N LEU A 393 6.64 7.35 -11.72
CA LEU A 393 7.64 7.95 -12.58
C LEU A 393 7.75 7.24 -13.94
N ALA A 394 7.62 5.90 -13.95
CA ALA A 394 7.56 5.14 -15.20
C ALA A 394 6.33 5.51 -16.04
N GLU A 395 5.15 5.65 -15.42
CA GLU A 395 3.93 6.09 -16.08
C GLU A 395 4.06 7.53 -16.61
N GLN A 396 4.58 8.45 -15.80
CA GLN A 396 4.83 9.84 -16.20
C GLN A 396 5.79 9.93 -17.39
N SER A 397 6.79 9.05 -17.44
CA SER A 397 7.72 8.91 -18.57
C SER A 397 7.12 8.18 -19.76
N GLN A 398 5.82 7.83 -19.73
CA GLN A 398 5.10 7.10 -20.78
C GLN A 398 5.71 5.73 -21.11
N ILE A 399 6.39 5.11 -20.17
CA ILE A 399 6.97 3.77 -20.31
C ILE A 399 5.85 2.73 -20.22
N GLN A 400 5.66 1.95 -21.27
CA GLN A 400 4.71 0.83 -21.26
C GLN A 400 5.27 -0.33 -20.45
N LEU A 401 4.60 -0.70 -19.37
CA LEU A 401 4.97 -1.83 -18.53
C LEU A 401 4.12 -3.05 -18.86
N LYS A 402 4.76 -4.21 -19.08
CA LYS A 402 4.09 -5.48 -19.30
C LYS A 402 4.71 -6.57 -18.44
N GLU A 403 3.89 -7.27 -17.66
CA GLU A 403 4.30 -8.45 -16.91
C GLU A 403 3.83 -9.73 -17.60
N THR A 404 4.66 -10.75 -17.56
CA THR A 404 4.34 -12.10 -18.03
C THR A 404 4.74 -13.12 -16.96
N LYS A 405 3.93 -14.15 -16.80
CA LYS A 405 4.15 -15.23 -15.82
C LYS A 405 4.09 -16.58 -16.52
N ALA A 406 5.07 -17.42 -16.25
CA ALA A 406 5.11 -18.79 -16.75
C ALA A 406 5.61 -19.75 -15.68
N SER A 407 4.94 -20.88 -15.50
CA SER A 407 5.27 -21.87 -14.48
C SER A 407 6.59 -22.61 -14.73
N ARG A 408 7.18 -22.49 -15.91
CA ARG A 408 8.43 -23.17 -16.29
C ARG A 408 9.30 -22.29 -17.18
N HIS A 409 10.61 -22.52 -17.08
CA HIS A 409 11.63 -22.05 -18.03
C HIS A 409 12.54 -23.21 -18.39
N ASP A 410 13.00 -23.30 -19.64
CA ASP A 410 13.73 -24.47 -20.14
C ASP A 410 15.06 -24.76 -19.41
N THR A 411 15.69 -23.72 -18.86
CA THR A 411 17.03 -23.83 -18.26
C THR A 411 17.06 -23.59 -16.74
N TYR A 412 16.16 -22.75 -16.22
CA TYR A 412 16.18 -22.31 -14.84
C TYR A 412 14.88 -22.68 -14.12
N ASN A 413 14.99 -23.15 -12.87
CA ASN A 413 13.83 -23.41 -12.02
C ASN A 413 13.07 -22.12 -11.68
N GLU A 414 13.82 -21.02 -11.52
CA GLU A 414 13.31 -19.68 -11.27
C GLU A 414 14.13 -18.68 -12.07
N LEU A 415 13.47 -17.75 -12.73
CA LEU A 415 14.13 -16.71 -13.51
C LEU A 415 13.32 -15.41 -13.48
N LEU A 416 14.01 -14.32 -13.26
CA LEU A 416 13.55 -12.96 -13.54
C LEU A 416 14.22 -12.50 -14.83
N LYS A 417 13.43 -12.28 -15.88
CA LYS A 417 13.92 -11.84 -17.19
C LYS A 417 13.26 -10.53 -17.56
N VAL A 418 14.03 -9.51 -17.89
CA VAL A 418 13.50 -8.22 -18.29
C VAL A 418 14.01 -7.85 -19.66
N THR A 419 13.09 -7.38 -20.50
CA THR A 419 13.39 -6.84 -21.82
C THR A 419 12.99 -5.36 -21.84
N VAL A 420 13.96 -4.49 -22.05
CA VAL A 420 13.80 -3.05 -22.18
C VAL A 420 13.88 -2.69 -23.66
N VAL A 421 12.81 -2.09 -24.18
CA VAL A 421 12.74 -1.62 -25.56
C VAL A 421 12.91 -0.11 -25.57
N THR A 422 13.94 0.36 -26.23
CA THR A 422 14.21 1.78 -26.47
C THR A 422 13.74 2.19 -27.88
N GLU A 423 14.07 3.38 -28.32
CA GLU A 423 13.73 3.81 -29.69
C GLU A 423 14.41 2.97 -30.76
N ASN A 424 15.68 2.61 -30.56
CA ASN A 424 16.51 1.97 -31.59
C ASN A 424 17.01 0.58 -31.19
N THR A 425 16.94 0.22 -29.91
CA THR A 425 17.52 -1.02 -29.39
C THR A 425 16.58 -1.80 -28.49
N THR A 426 16.91 -3.07 -28.31
CA THR A 426 16.23 -3.95 -27.34
C THR A 426 17.30 -4.59 -26.46
N ILE A 427 17.18 -4.42 -25.16
CA ILE A 427 18.12 -4.90 -24.16
C ILE A 427 17.42 -5.96 -23.32
N THR A 428 18.00 -7.12 -23.19
CA THR A 428 17.51 -8.17 -22.31
C THR A 428 18.51 -8.42 -21.19
N VAL A 429 18.02 -8.41 -19.94
CA VAL A 429 18.80 -8.83 -18.78
C VAL A 429 18.02 -9.89 -18.03
N ALA A 430 18.71 -10.88 -17.47
CA ALA A 430 18.02 -11.90 -16.68
C ALA A 430 18.89 -12.34 -15.49
N GLY A 431 18.21 -12.70 -14.41
CA GLY A 431 18.84 -13.19 -13.21
C GLY A 431 18.05 -14.28 -12.50
N THR A 432 18.74 -15.04 -11.69
CA THR A 432 18.19 -16.11 -10.85
C THR A 432 18.83 -16.08 -9.46
N HIS A 433 18.17 -16.70 -8.50
CA HIS A 433 18.73 -16.92 -7.17
C HIS A 433 18.83 -18.41 -6.88
N LYS A 434 19.94 -18.83 -6.31
CA LYS A 434 20.14 -20.20 -5.80
C LYS A 434 20.67 -20.12 -4.38
N ALA A 435 20.02 -20.79 -3.45
CA ALA A 435 20.40 -20.77 -2.04
C ALA A 435 21.89 -21.08 -1.77
N SER A 436 22.52 -21.91 -2.62
CA SER A 436 23.94 -22.28 -2.50
C SER A 436 24.92 -21.32 -3.13
N LEU A 437 24.48 -20.44 -4.07
CA LEU A 437 25.33 -19.57 -4.89
C LEU A 437 24.97 -18.08 -4.79
N GLY A 438 23.85 -17.77 -4.11
CA GLY A 438 23.32 -16.41 -4.09
C GLY A 438 22.62 -16.00 -5.38
N SER A 439 22.42 -14.70 -5.54
CA SER A 439 21.83 -14.10 -6.74
C SER A 439 22.86 -14.04 -7.87
N ARG A 440 22.42 -14.34 -9.09
CA ARG A 440 23.28 -14.39 -10.28
C ARG A 440 22.61 -13.67 -11.45
N ILE A 441 23.38 -12.85 -12.19
CA ILE A 441 22.99 -12.39 -13.52
C ILE A 441 23.38 -13.49 -14.50
N VAL A 442 22.42 -13.95 -15.29
CA VAL A 442 22.61 -15.12 -16.19
C VAL A 442 22.44 -14.78 -17.67
N GLN A 443 21.98 -13.57 -17.98
CA GLN A 443 21.87 -13.09 -19.35
C GLN A 443 22.11 -11.57 -19.42
N ILE A 444 22.86 -11.13 -20.41
CA ILE A 444 23.06 -9.72 -20.80
C ILE A 444 22.95 -9.67 -22.32
N GLY A 445 21.94 -8.96 -22.85
CA GLY A 445 21.62 -9.00 -24.29
C GLY A 445 21.30 -10.41 -24.75
N GLU A 446 21.98 -10.88 -25.77
CA GLU A 446 21.89 -12.26 -26.28
C GLU A 446 22.88 -13.21 -25.57
N PHE A 447 23.83 -12.67 -24.79
CA PHE A 447 24.90 -13.43 -24.19
C PHE A 447 24.46 -14.12 -22.91
N LYS A 448 24.73 -15.42 -22.80
CA LYS A 448 24.65 -16.19 -21.56
C LYS A 448 25.89 -15.95 -20.73
N VAL A 449 25.70 -15.53 -19.47
CA VAL A 449 26.76 -15.23 -18.50
C VAL A 449 26.45 -15.91 -17.17
N ASP A 450 27.33 -15.82 -16.21
CA ASP A 450 27.09 -16.24 -14.82
C ASP A 450 27.97 -15.42 -13.90
N LEU A 451 27.42 -14.36 -13.31
CA LEU A 451 28.15 -13.40 -12.48
C LEU A 451 27.31 -12.92 -11.28
N GLU A 452 28.01 -12.47 -10.25
CA GLU A 452 27.38 -11.85 -9.09
C GLU A 452 26.91 -10.42 -9.41
N PRO A 453 25.71 -10.02 -8.98
CA PRO A 453 25.17 -8.68 -9.25
C PRO A 453 25.74 -7.63 -8.26
N GLN A 454 27.06 -7.44 -8.24
CA GLN A 454 27.71 -6.51 -7.31
C GLN A 454 29.02 -5.95 -7.86
N GLY A 455 29.43 -4.80 -7.32
CA GLY A 455 30.70 -4.16 -7.66
C GLY A 455 30.70 -3.48 -9.02
N THR A 456 31.88 -3.16 -9.50
CA THR A 456 32.09 -2.54 -10.83
C THR A 456 32.35 -3.62 -11.86
N LEU A 457 31.58 -3.58 -12.94
CA LEU A 457 31.68 -4.49 -14.08
C LEU A 457 32.17 -3.72 -15.31
N ILE A 458 33.10 -4.27 -16.08
CA ILE A 458 33.44 -3.81 -17.42
C ILE A 458 32.83 -4.79 -18.41
N LEU A 459 32.02 -4.28 -19.31
CA LEU A 459 31.36 -5.01 -20.39
C LEU A 459 32.04 -4.65 -21.70
N ALA A 460 32.79 -5.58 -22.28
CA ALA A 460 33.48 -5.36 -23.55
C ALA A 460 32.93 -6.35 -24.61
N GLU A 461 32.21 -5.82 -25.58
CA GLU A 461 31.77 -6.60 -26.73
C GLU A 461 32.85 -6.63 -27.78
N ASN A 462 33.23 -7.82 -28.22
CA ASN A 462 34.36 -8.01 -29.10
C ASN A 462 34.18 -9.16 -30.09
N ARG A 463 35.04 -9.16 -31.15
CA ARG A 463 35.20 -10.33 -32.01
C ARG A 463 35.81 -11.47 -31.20
N ASP A 464 35.22 -12.68 -31.26
CA ASP A 464 35.77 -13.87 -30.62
C ASP A 464 37.05 -14.34 -31.36
N GLN A 465 38.17 -13.84 -30.95
CA GLN A 465 39.47 -14.18 -31.52
C GLN A 465 40.58 -14.31 -30.45
N PRO A 466 41.60 -15.15 -30.69
CA PRO A 466 42.70 -15.33 -29.78
C PRO A 466 43.41 -14.00 -29.44
N GLY A 467 43.78 -13.84 -28.15
CA GLY A 467 44.54 -12.71 -27.67
C GLY A 467 43.73 -11.51 -27.19
N MET A 468 42.43 -11.42 -27.44
CA MET A 468 41.62 -10.27 -27.01
C MET A 468 41.61 -10.10 -25.48
N ILE A 469 41.41 -11.18 -24.74
CA ILE A 469 41.44 -11.18 -23.27
C ILE A 469 42.76 -10.66 -22.75
N GLY A 470 43.88 -11.11 -23.34
CA GLY A 470 45.22 -10.68 -22.94
C GLY A 470 45.45 -9.18 -23.16
N LYS A 471 44.99 -8.64 -24.29
CA LYS A 471 45.10 -7.21 -24.61
C LYS A 471 44.32 -6.35 -23.61
N VAL A 472 43.04 -6.69 -23.39
CA VAL A 472 42.18 -5.98 -22.43
C VAL A 472 42.73 -6.08 -21.02
N GLY A 473 43.17 -7.27 -20.58
CA GLY A 473 43.73 -7.47 -19.24
C GLY A 473 45.04 -6.69 -19.03
N THR A 474 45.89 -6.59 -20.07
CA THR A 474 47.15 -5.79 -19.99
C THR A 474 46.85 -4.31 -19.84
N ILE A 475 45.91 -3.75 -20.62
CA ILE A 475 45.55 -2.32 -20.54
C ILE A 475 44.94 -2.00 -19.18
N LEU A 476 44.06 -2.86 -18.65
CA LEU A 476 43.49 -2.68 -17.29
C LEU A 476 44.57 -2.71 -16.23
N GLY A 477 45.54 -3.65 -16.32
CA GLY A 477 46.65 -3.74 -15.39
C GLY A 477 47.57 -2.53 -15.46
N GLU A 478 47.88 -2.00 -16.65
CA GLU A 478 48.65 -0.75 -16.86
C GLU A 478 47.90 0.47 -16.31
N GLY A 479 46.53 0.50 -16.43
CA GLY A 479 45.64 1.48 -15.79
C GLY A 479 45.50 1.27 -14.27
N GLY A 480 46.20 0.27 -13.70
CA GLY A 480 46.16 -0.04 -12.26
C GLY A 480 44.82 -0.60 -11.77
N VAL A 481 44.02 -1.18 -12.64
CA VAL A 481 42.74 -1.84 -12.34
C VAL A 481 42.94 -3.34 -12.19
N ASN A 482 42.55 -3.91 -11.03
CA ASN A 482 42.62 -5.34 -10.79
C ASN A 482 41.35 -6.05 -11.23
N ILE A 483 41.53 -7.22 -11.89
CA ILE A 483 40.38 -8.06 -12.31
C ILE A 483 40.14 -9.12 -11.25
N ASP A 484 39.01 -9.05 -10.57
CA ASP A 484 38.59 -10.03 -9.55
C ASP A 484 38.05 -11.30 -10.16
N SER A 485 37.23 -11.16 -11.22
CA SER A 485 36.73 -12.29 -11.98
C SER A 485 36.39 -11.89 -13.42
N MET A 486 36.32 -12.88 -14.31
CA MET A 486 35.96 -12.67 -15.70
C MET A 486 35.09 -13.79 -16.21
N LYS A 487 34.09 -13.42 -17.04
CA LYS A 487 33.24 -14.32 -17.78
C LYS A 487 33.22 -13.90 -19.25
N VAL A 488 33.11 -14.87 -20.15
CA VAL A 488 32.96 -14.62 -21.59
C VAL A 488 31.72 -15.35 -22.09
N GLY A 489 30.74 -14.58 -22.53
CA GLY A 489 29.59 -15.08 -23.29
C GLY A 489 29.91 -15.05 -24.79
N LYS A 490 29.55 -16.10 -25.54
CA LYS A 490 29.83 -16.20 -26.97
C LYS A 490 28.54 -16.45 -27.75
N LEU A 491 28.48 -15.87 -28.94
CA LEU A 491 27.43 -16.12 -29.92
C LEU A 491 27.97 -16.91 -31.11
N GLU A 492 27.09 -17.59 -31.83
CA GLU A 492 27.46 -18.39 -33.01
C GLU A 492 28.00 -17.55 -34.18
N ASN A 493 27.68 -16.24 -34.20
CA ASN A 493 28.14 -15.31 -35.24
C ASN A 493 29.58 -14.80 -35.03
N GLY A 494 30.31 -15.33 -34.04
CA GLY A 494 31.69 -14.95 -33.75
C GLY A 494 31.82 -13.65 -32.95
N ILE A 495 30.76 -13.19 -32.28
CA ILE A 495 30.79 -12.08 -31.31
C ILE A 495 30.85 -12.65 -29.89
N ALA A 496 31.62 -12.02 -29.03
CA ALA A 496 31.75 -12.36 -27.62
C ALA A 496 31.55 -11.12 -26.75
N LEU A 497 31.01 -11.34 -25.55
CA LEU A 497 30.94 -10.34 -24.48
C LEU A 497 31.90 -10.78 -23.35
N MET A 498 32.91 -10.02 -23.10
CA MET A 498 33.74 -10.13 -21.89
C MET A 498 33.07 -9.30 -20.78
N VAL A 499 32.78 -9.95 -19.65
CA VAL A 499 32.32 -9.28 -18.43
C VAL A 499 33.42 -9.46 -17.38
N LEU A 500 34.04 -8.34 -16.98
CA LEU A 500 35.10 -8.32 -15.98
C LEU A 500 34.61 -7.63 -14.74
N ALA A 501 34.61 -8.31 -13.60
CA ALA A 501 34.43 -7.69 -12.30
C ALA A 501 35.79 -7.13 -11.85
N VAL A 502 35.82 -5.85 -11.46
CA VAL A 502 37.05 -5.12 -11.14
C VAL A 502 36.95 -4.45 -9.77
N ASP A 503 38.10 -4.22 -9.14
CA ASP A 503 38.23 -3.60 -7.82
C ASP A 503 37.85 -2.11 -7.81
N ARG A 504 37.94 -1.45 -8.95
CA ARG A 504 37.55 -0.04 -9.15
C ARG A 504 37.24 0.26 -10.62
N ALA A 505 36.44 1.30 -10.84
CA ALA A 505 36.16 1.78 -12.18
C ALA A 505 37.47 2.24 -12.87
N PRO A 506 37.71 1.84 -14.14
CA PRO A 506 38.80 2.37 -14.94
C PRO A 506 38.58 3.87 -15.22
N ASP A 507 39.66 4.59 -15.46
CA ASP A 507 39.53 5.96 -15.93
C ASP A 507 39.15 6.02 -17.42
N GLU A 508 38.74 7.20 -17.87
CA GLU A 508 38.32 7.42 -19.27
C GLU A 508 39.39 7.07 -20.31
N GLU A 509 40.66 7.28 -19.98
CA GLU A 509 41.78 6.99 -20.88
C GLU A 509 41.96 5.48 -21.07
N THR A 510 41.85 4.72 -20.00
CA THR A 510 41.87 3.24 -20.02
C THR A 510 40.71 2.70 -20.84
N CYS A 511 39.47 3.21 -20.63
CA CYS A 511 38.31 2.80 -21.42
C CYS A 511 38.51 3.09 -22.93
N ARG A 512 38.93 4.29 -23.28
CA ARG A 512 39.21 4.69 -24.67
C ARG A 512 40.32 3.84 -25.31
N THR A 513 41.35 3.47 -24.54
CA THR A 513 42.45 2.61 -25.02
C THR A 513 41.91 1.20 -25.35
N ILE A 514 41.01 0.66 -24.54
CA ILE A 514 40.36 -0.63 -24.81
C ILE A 514 39.44 -0.51 -26.04
N GLU A 515 38.65 0.55 -26.16
CA GLU A 515 37.77 0.79 -27.31
C GLU A 515 38.51 0.92 -28.64
N ALA A 516 39.74 1.47 -28.61
CA ALA A 516 40.58 1.62 -29.79
C ALA A 516 41.19 0.30 -30.27
N LEU A 517 41.09 -0.80 -29.54
CA LEU A 517 41.61 -2.09 -29.98
C LEU A 517 40.84 -2.64 -31.16
N GLU A 518 41.56 -3.06 -32.21
CA GLU A 518 40.94 -3.75 -33.35
C GLU A 518 40.20 -5.01 -32.85
N GLY A 519 38.90 -5.09 -33.17
CA GLY A 519 38.01 -6.19 -32.79
C GLY A 519 37.20 -5.95 -31.51
N ILE A 520 37.35 -4.83 -30.81
CA ILE A 520 36.39 -4.35 -29.80
C ILE A 520 35.31 -3.55 -30.52
N PHE A 521 34.06 -3.80 -30.14
CA PHE A 521 32.89 -3.11 -30.68
C PHE A 521 32.31 -2.06 -29.72
N SER A 522 32.36 -2.35 -28.42
CA SER A 522 31.95 -1.41 -27.37
C SER A 522 32.58 -1.77 -26.03
N VAL A 523 32.77 -0.78 -25.19
CA VAL A 523 33.21 -0.94 -23.79
C VAL A 523 32.29 -0.10 -22.91
N ARG A 524 31.86 -0.65 -21.80
CA ARG A 524 31.03 0.05 -20.80
C ARG A 524 31.43 -0.38 -19.41
N ASP A 525 31.52 0.56 -18.51
CA ASP A 525 31.64 0.30 -17.08
C ASP A 525 30.25 0.48 -16.43
N VAL A 526 29.93 -0.40 -15.52
CA VAL A 526 28.65 -0.42 -14.78
C VAL A 526 28.94 -0.73 -13.33
N THR A 527 28.52 0.14 -12.43
CA THR A 527 28.57 -0.12 -10.99
C THR A 527 27.19 -0.56 -10.50
N LEU A 528 27.14 -1.75 -9.88
CA LEU A 528 25.92 -2.38 -9.40
C LEU A 528 25.78 -2.31 -7.87
#